data_42c840bb80772908853a81f71fe60932
#
_entry.id   42c840bb80772908853a81f71fe60932
#
_cell.length_a   1.000
_cell.length_b   1.000
_cell.length_c   1.000
_cell.angle_alpha   90.00
_cell.angle_beta   90.00
_cell.angle_gamma   90.00
#
_symmetry.space_group_name_H-M   'P 1'
#
loop_
_entity.id
_entity.type
_entity.pdbx_description
1 polymer ?
#
loop_
_entity_poly.entity_id
_entity_poly.type
_entity_poly.pdbx_seq_one_letter_code
_entity_poly.pdbx_strand_id
1 'polypeptide(L)'
;MGRNHQLVVILTVFLGGIFLTCPPLNYAATAGEIDKGVDLALEKLYAASPVAKELSTIAKGILVFPDVIKAGLMVGAQYGQGALRVNGKTTGYYNTVAASYGLQAGAQSFGYAMFLMTEDALAYLDKSGGWEVGVGPSLVVVDEGVARNLSTSTAKDDIYAFIFGQKGLMAGIGLQGSKITRITPDR
;
A
#
# COMPACT_ATOMS: atom_id res chain seq x y z
N MET A 1 36.69 -30.67 -62.28
CA MET A 1 36.35 -29.22 -62.09
C MET A 1 34.97 -29.17 -61.52
N GLY A 2 34.86 -29.16 -60.19
CA GLY A 2 33.60 -29.14 -59.46
C GLY A 2 33.31 -27.75 -58.97
N ARG A 3 32.15 -27.20 -59.32
CA ARG A 3 31.65 -25.92 -58.82
C ARG A 3 30.66 -26.22 -57.69
N ASN A 4 31.06 -25.94 -56.47
CA ASN A 4 30.22 -25.97 -55.31
C ASN A 4 29.29 -24.75 -55.30
N HIS A 5 27.99 -24.98 -55.50
CA HIS A 5 26.98 -23.99 -55.24
C HIS A 5 26.62 -24.08 -53.75
N GLN A 6 27.11 -23.13 -53.00
CA GLN A 6 26.63 -22.92 -51.62
C GLN A 6 25.25 -22.27 -51.68
N LEU A 7 24.27 -22.99 -51.23
CA LEU A 7 22.90 -22.49 -51.03
C LEU A 7 22.91 -21.65 -49.76
N VAL A 8 22.86 -20.33 -49.92
CA VAL A 8 22.63 -19.39 -48.80
C VAL A 8 21.15 -19.38 -48.50
N VAL A 9 20.74 -20.08 -47.46
CA VAL A 9 19.37 -19.96 -46.92
C VAL A 9 19.31 -18.71 -46.08
N ILE A 10 18.69 -17.67 -46.61
CA ILE A 10 18.37 -16.45 -45.88
C ILE A 10 17.14 -16.76 -45.01
N LEU A 11 17.37 -17.00 -43.73
CA LEU A 11 16.31 -17.14 -42.75
C LEU A 11 15.81 -15.76 -42.39
N THR A 12 14.76 -15.30 -43.07
CA THR A 12 14.06 -14.07 -42.76
C THR A 12 13.20 -14.30 -41.53
N VAL A 13 13.74 -13.91 -40.37
CA VAL A 13 12.96 -13.87 -39.12
C VAL A 13 11.96 -12.74 -39.22
N PHE A 14 10.69 -13.08 -39.49
CA PHE A 14 9.57 -12.18 -39.36
C PHE A 14 9.34 -11.92 -37.86
N LEU A 15 9.94 -10.84 -37.34
CA LEU A 15 9.57 -10.30 -36.03
C LEU A 15 8.21 -9.61 -36.19
N GLY A 16 7.17 -10.41 -36.15
CA GLY A 16 5.80 -9.91 -35.99
C GLY A 16 5.67 -9.24 -34.63
N GLY A 17 5.82 -7.93 -34.61
CA GLY A 17 5.54 -7.14 -33.41
C GLY A 17 4.07 -7.27 -33.06
N ILE A 18 3.77 -8.14 -32.10
CA ILE A 18 2.48 -8.11 -31.40
C ILE A 18 2.51 -6.81 -30.58
N PHE A 19 1.99 -5.74 -31.16
CA PHE A 19 1.58 -4.57 -30.40
C PHE A 19 0.45 -5.04 -29.48
N LEU A 20 0.80 -5.53 -28.29
CA LEU A 20 -0.14 -5.55 -27.18
C LEU A 20 -0.50 -4.06 -26.95
N THR A 21 -1.66 -3.66 -27.46
CA THR A 21 -2.32 -2.45 -27.01
C THR A 21 -2.74 -2.69 -25.56
N CYS A 22 -1.79 -2.47 -24.64
CA CYS A 22 -2.11 -2.36 -23.24
C CYS A 22 -3.02 -1.14 -23.13
N PRO A 23 -4.30 -1.27 -22.74
CA PRO A 23 -5.10 -0.09 -22.46
C PRO A 23 -4.35 0.72 -21.40
N PRO A 24 -4.35 2.05 -21.46
CA PRO A 24 -3.71 2.85 -20.44
C PRO A 24 -4.35 2.48 -19.09
N LEU A 25 -3.58 1.86 -18.20
CA LEU A 25 -3.94 1.63 -16.80
C LEU A 25 -3.90 2.97 -16.03
N ASN A 26 -4.60 3.97 -16.55
CA ASN A 26 -4.88 5.22 -15.87
C ASN A 26 -6.26 5.13 -15.22
N TYR A 27 -6.48 4.13 -14.37
CA TYR A 27 -7.61 4.12 -13.48
C TYR A 27 -7.13 4.51 -12.08
N ALA A 28 -6.90 5.80 -11.88
CA ALA A 28 -6.93 6.34 -10.53
C ALA A 28 -8.34 6.06 -9.99
N ALA A 29 -8.44 5.36 -8.86
CA ALA A 29 -9.74 5.06 -8.28
C ALA A 29 -10.46 6.36 -7.95
N THR A 30 -11.76 6.40 -8.21
CA THR A 30 -12.61 7.52 -7.83
C THR A 30 -12.71 7.64 -6.29
N ALA A 31 -13.06 8.81 -5.80
CA ALA A 31 -13.29 9.03 -4.38
C ALA A 31 -14.27 8.00 -3.78
N GLY A 32 -15.36 7.70 -4.49
CA GLY A 32 -16.35 6.73 -4.04
C GLY A 32 -15.84 5.28 -3.99
N GLU A 33 -14.96 4.90 -4.93
CA GLU A 33 -14.33 3.56 -4.92
C GLU A 33 -13.35 3.43 -3.76
N ILE A 34 -12.54 4.46 -3.50
CA ILE A 34 -11.63 4.50 -2.35
C ILE A 34 -12.43 4.39 -1.05
N ASP A 35 -13.49 5.18 -0.89
CA ASP A 35 -14.33 5.17 0.31
C ASP A 35 -14.95 3.80 0.57
N LYS A 36 -15.53 3.19 -0.46
CA LYS A 36 -16.09 1.84 -0.36
C LYS A 36 -15.02 0.80 0.00
N GLY A 37 -13.84 0.90 -0.58
CA GLY A 37 -12.71 0.02 -0.26
C GLY A 37 -12.29 0.17 1.20
N VAL A 38 -12.20 1.40 1.70
CA VAL A 38 -11.86 1.72 3.10
C VAL A 38 -12.89 1.16 4.07
N ASP A 39 -14.19 1.32 3.80
CA ASP A 39 -15.25 0.81 4.67
C ASP A 39 -15.19 -0.72 4.78
N LEU A 40 -15.06 -1.42 3.65
CA LEU A 40 -14.90 -2.88 3.63
C LEU A 40 -13.62 -3.37 4.32
N ALA A 41 -12.53 -2.61 4.20
CA ALA A 41 -11.27 -2.93 4.85
C ALA A 41 -11.37 -2.79 6.37
N LEU A 42 -11.98 -1.72 6.86
CA LEU A 42 -12.21 -1.50 8.29
C LEU A 42 -13.14 -2.54 8.88
N GLU A 43 -14.22 -2.90 8.18
CA GLU A 43 -15.13 -3.96 8.62
C GLU A 43 -14.38 -5.29 8.82
N LYS A 44 -13.59 -5.70 7.83
CA LYS A 44 -12.76 -6.91 7.91
C LYS A 44 -11.73 -6.85 9.02
N LEU A 45 -11.04 -5.70 9.17
CA LEU A 45 -10.05 -5.50 10.21
C LEU A 45 -10.68 -5.61 11.60
N TYR A 46 -11.81 -4.99 11.84
CA TYR A 46 -12.50 -5.02 13.14
C TYR A 46 -13.08 -6.41 13.46
N ALA A 47 -13.51 -7.16 12.44
CA ALA A 47 -13.94 -8.55 12.63
C ALA A 47 -12.77 -9.46 12.99
N ALA A 48 -11.56 -9.21 12.44
CA ALA A 48 -10.37 -10.01 12.68
C ALA A 48 -9.58 -9.59 13.93
N SER A 49 -9.64 -8.31 14.32
CA SER A 49 -8.85 -7.75 15.42
C SER A 49 -9.72 -6.92 16.38
N PRO A 50 -10.13 -7.49 17.52
CA PRO A 50 -10.83 -6.75 18.58
C PRO A 50 -10.06 -5.52 19.06
N VAL A 51 -8.72 -5.63 19.13
CA VAL A 51 -7.84 -4.51 19.52
C VAL A 51 -7.92 -3.35 18.55
N ALA A 52 -7.95 -3.61 17.23
CA ALA A 52 -8.13 -2.56 16.24
C ALA A 52 -9.47 -1.83 16.42
N LYS A 53 -10.54 -2.58 16.72
CA LYS A 53 -11.86 -2.02 17.01
C LYS A 53 -11.83 -1.18 18.30
N GLU A 54 -11.16 -1.64 19.32
CA GLU A 54 -11.00 -0.91 20.59
C GLU A 54 -10.22 0.40 20.38
N LEU A 55 -9.06 0.36 19.70
CA LEU A 55 -8.27 1.55 19.41
C LEU A 55 -9.01 2.57 18.52
N SER A 56 -9.91 2.12 17.66
CA SER A 56 -10.69 3.03 16.80
C SER A 56 -11.57 3.99 17.61
N THR A 57 -11.90 3.67 18.86
CA THR A 57 -12.74 4.51 19.72
C THR A 57 -11.99 5.71 20.30
N ILE A 58 -10.65 5.64 20.36
CA ILE A 58 -9.80 6.70 20.93
C ILE A 58 -8.88 7.35 19.88
N ALA A 59 -8.75 6.79 18.70
CA ALA A 59 -7.93 7.34 17.63
C ALA A 59 -8.49 8.68 17.15
N LYS A 60 -7.62 9.66 16.91
CA LYS A 60 -7.95 10.98 16.35
C LYS A 60 -8.28 10.89 14.86
N GLY A 61 -7.67 9.93 14.18
CA GLY A 61 -7.94 9.59 12.79
C GLY A 61 -7.46 8.20 12.44
N ILE A 62 -8.01 7.64 11.39
CA ILE A 62 -7.61 6.33 10.87
C ILE A 62 -7.33 6.47 9.39
N LEU A 63 -6.06 6.35 9.00
CA LEU A 63 -5.64 6.35 7.61
C LEU A 63 -5.60 4.90 7.11
N VAL A 64 -6.42 4.60 6.11
CA VAL A 64 -6.62 3.24 5.61
C VAL A 64 -6.24 3.14 4.14
N PHE A 65 -5.39 2.19 3.81
CA PHE A 65 -5.08 1.76 2.47
C PHE A 65 -5.62 0.34 2.28
N PRO A 66 -6.79 0.19 1.63
CA PRO A 66 -7.50 -1.09 1.55
C PRO A 66 -6.76 -2.14 0.72
N ASP A 67 -6.05 -1.69 -0.29
CA ASP A 67 -5.25 -2.55 -1.17
C ASP A 67 -3.98 -1.82 -1.61
N VAL A 68 -2.85 -2.41 -1.26
CA VAL A 68 -1.52 -1.93 -1.62
C VAL A 68 -0.83 -3.04 -2.40
N ILE A 69 -0.44 -2.74 -3.61
CA ILE A 69 0.28 -3.66 -4.50
C ILE A 69 1.77 -3.41 -4.32
N LYS A 70 2.51 -4.47 -4.05
CA LYS A 70 3.97 -4.50 -4.06
C LYS A 70 4.42 -5.51 -5.10
N ALA A 71 5.21 -5.07 -6.06
CA ALA A 71 5.75 -5.94 -7.11
C ALA A 71 7.19 -5.58 -7.44
N GLY A 72 7.97 -6.56 -7.86
CA GLY A 72 9.36 -6.33 -8.28
C GLY A 72 10.16 -7.59 -8.51
N LEU A 73 11.31 -7.37 -9.15
CA LEU A 73 12.39 -8.34 -9.36
C LEU A 73 13.70 -7.61 -9.11
N MET A 74 14.39 -7.90 -7.99
CA MET A 74 15.58 -7.19 -7.49
C MET A 74 15.32 -5.73 -7.06
N VAL A 75 14.54 -4.98 -7.83
CA VAL A 75 13.98 -3.67 -7.46
C VAL A 75 12.47 -3.81 -7.44
N GLY A 76 11.84 -3.37 -6.37
CA GLY A 76 10.41 -3.42 -6.20
C GLY A 76 9.81 -2.04 -6.01
N ALA A 77 8.55 -1.90 -6.39
CA ALA A 77 7.73 -0.73 -6.09
C ALA A 77 6.47 -1.15 -5.34
N GLN A 78 6.02 -0.26 -4.49
CA GLN A 78 4.77 -0.39 -3.75
C GLN A 78 3.90 0.82 -4.06
N TYR A 79 2.61 0.60 -4.28
CA TYR A 79 1.63 1.64 -4.51
C TYR A 79 0.26 1.24 -3.94
N GLY A 80 -0.42 2.20 -3.33
CA GLY A 80 -1.80 2.06 -2.89
C GLY A 80 -2.47 3.42 -2.72
N GLN A 81 -3.80 3.43 -2.80
CA GLN A 81 -4.63 4.60 -2.51
C GLN A 81 -5.52 4.31 -1.30
N GLY A 82 -5.80 5.35 -0.53
CA GLY A 82 -6.57 5.22 0.70
C GLY A 82 -7.19 6.53 1.13
N ALA A 83 -7.92 6.48 2.26
CA ALA A 83 -8.57 7.64 2.84
C ALA A 83 -8.32 7.75 4.34
N LEU A 84 -8.30 9.00 4.82
CA LEU A 84 -8.29 9.35 6.23
C LEU A 84 -9.72 9.50 6.73
N ARG A 85 -10.06 8.72 7.74
CA ARG A 85 -11.32 8.80 8.50
C ARG A 85 -11.10 9.56 9.80
N VAL A 86 -11.83 10.65 10.00
CA VAL A 86 -11.91 11.38 11.27
C VAL A 86 -13.37 11.42 11.69
N ASN A 87 -13.67 10.93 12.89
CA ASN A 87 -15.04 10.78 13.36
C ASN A 87 -15.98 10.05 12.37
N GLY A 88 -15.46 9.00 11.72
CA GLY A 88 -16.19 8.20 10.75
C GLY A 88 -16.39 8.83 9.36
N LYS A 89 -15.91 10.06 9.13
CA LYS A 89 -16.02 10.78 7.86
C LYS A 89 -14.69 10.87 7.15
N THR A 90 -14.70 10.76 5.81
CA THR A 90 -13.50 11.02 5.00
C THR A 90 -13.15 12.51 5.05
N THR A 91 -11.91 12.79 5.45
CA THR A 91 -11.37 14.17 5.51
C THR A 91 -10.24 14.40 4.50
N GLY A 92 -9.70 13.33 3.89
CA GLY A 92 -8.68 13.41 2.86
C GLY A 92 -8.40 12.08 2.22
N TYR A 93 -7.86 12.14 1.01
CA TYR A 93 -7.39 10.96 0.27
C TYR A 93 -5.88 11.02 0.15
N TYR A 94 -5.25 9.86 0.18
CA TYR A 94 -3.80 9.74 0.18
C TYR A 94 -3.36 8.58 -0.69
N ASN A 95 -2.16 8.68 -1.24
CA ASN A 95 -1.46 7.54 -1.79
C ASN A 95 -0.28 7.16 -0.90
N THR A 96 0.13 5.91 -1.00
CA THR A 96 1.38 5.40 -0.43
C THR A 96 2.25 4.88 -1.54
N VAL A 97 3.53 5.27 -1.52
CA VAL A 97 4.54 4.83 -2.49
C VAL A 97 5.79 4.42 -1.74
N ALA A 98 6.35 3.27 -2.09
CA ALA A 98 7.69 2.88 -1.61
C ALA A 98 8.47 2.22 -2.73
N ALA A 99 9.79 2.41 -2.69
CA ALA A 99 10.74 1.63 -3.46
C ALA A 99 11.45 0.64 -2.53
N SER A 100 11.66 -0.57 -3.00
CA SER A 100 12.42 -1.58 -2.26
C SER A 100 13.56 -2.13 -3.13
N TYR A 101 14.69 -2.41 -2.49
CA TYR A 101 15.87 -3.00 -3.12
C TYR A 101 16.18 -4.32 -2.42
N GLY A 102 16.41 -5.38 -3.18
CA GLY A 102 16.78 -6.68 -2.61
C GLY A 102 16.43 -7.86 -3.52
N LEU A 103 16.84 -9.05 -3.12
CA LEU A 103 16.51 -10.31 -3.80
C LEU A 103 15.03 -10.66 -3.55
N GLN A 104 14.13 -9.91 -4.20
CA GLN A 104 12.68 -10.10 -4.11
C GLN A 104 12.16 -10.33 -5.52
N ALA A 105 11.51 -11.48 -5.73
CA ALA A 105 10.80 -11.76 -6.97
C ALA A 105 9.35 -12.06 -6.64
N GLY A 106 8.43 -11.37 -7.29
CA GLY A 106 7.01 -11.65 -7.13
C GLY A 106 6.13 -10.41 -7.06
N ALA A 107 4.86 -10.69 -6.78
CA ALA A 107 3.84 -9.68 -6.51
C ALA A 107 3.07 -10.06 -5.24
N GLN A 108 2.69 -9.07 -4.48
CA GLN A 108 1.92 -9.21 -3.25
C GLN A 108 0.92 -8.07 -3.16
N SER A 109 -0.27 -8.35 -2.64
CA SER A 109 -1.19 -7.32 -2.21
C SER A 109 -1.49 -7.46 -0.72
N PHE A 110 -1.72 -6.35 -0.06
CA PHE A 110 -2.08 -6.27 1.35
C PHE A 110 -2.76 -4.93 1.63
N GLY A 111 -3.59 -4.89 2.68
CA GLY A 111 -4.08 -3.64 3.23
C GLY A 111 -3.34 -3.27 4.50
N TYR A 112 -3.36 -2.00 4.85
CA TYR A 112 -2.99 -1.56 6.19
C TYR A 112 -3.80 -0.36 6.66
N ALA A 113 -3.97 -0.25 7.97
CA ALA A 113 -4.64 0.86 8.61
C ALA A 113 -3.74 1.42 9.71
N MET A 114 -3.56 2.73 9.71
CA MET A 114 -2.77 3.48 10.69
C MET A 114 -3.72 4.27 11.59
N PHE A 115 -3.74 3.91 12.86
CA PHE A 115 -4.51 4.57 13.89
C PHE A 115 -3.68 5.69 14.48
N LEU A 116 -4.03 6.93 14.18
CA LEU A 116 -3.36 8.13 14.63
C LEU A 116 -3.92 8.51 16.01
N MET A 117 -3.14 8.32 17.05
CA MET A 117 -3.60 8.43 18.44
C MET A 117 -3.53 9.85 18.97
N THR A 118 -2.67 10.68 18.37
CA THR A 118 -2.40 12.07 18.79
C THR A 118 -2.79 13.07 17.71
N GLU A 119 -3.10 14.30 18.12
CA GLU A 119 -3.35 15.41 17.17
C GLU A 119 -2.09 15.75 16.37
N ASP A 120 -0.91 15.59 16.97
CA ASP A 120 0.36 15.81 16.29
C ASP A 120 0.60 14.80 15.17
N ALA A 121 0.25 13.51 15.39
CA ALA A 121 0.31 12.49 14.34
C ALA A 121 -0.66 12.81 13.21
N LEU A 122 -1.88 13.28 13.53
CA LEU A 122 -2.86 13.70 12.54
C LEU A 122 -2.37 14.89 11.71
N ALA A 123 -1.85 15.93 12.37
CA ALA A 123 -1.31 17.12 11.72
C ALA A 123 -0.07 16.81 10.86
N TYR A 124 0.65 15.74 11.19
CA TYR A 124 1.86 15.35 10.46
C TYR A 124 1.57 14.87 9.03
N LEU A 125 0.36 14.33 8.78
CA LEU A 125 -0.06 13.92 7.44
C LEU A 125 -0.14 15.08 6.44
N ASP A 126 -0.48 16.28 6.91
CA ASP A 126 -0.69 17.45 6.06
C ASP A 126 0.59 18.29 5.87
N LYS A 127 1.73 17.81 6.38
CA LYS A 127 3.02 18.50 6.14
C LYS A 127 3.36 18.53 4.65
N SER A 128 3.92 19.66 4.23
CA SER A 128 4.34 19.88 2.85
C SER A 128 5.30 18.79 2.36
N GLY A 129 5.05 18.24 1.18
CA GLY A 129 5.87 17.20 0.58
C GLY A 129 5.53 15.76 0.99
N GLY A 130 4.51 15.57 1.82
CA GLY A 130 4.07 14.26 2.30
C GLY A 130 4.85 13.75 3.51
N TRP A 131 4.39 12.65 4.07
CA TRP A 131 5.00 11.99 5.22
C TRP A 131 5.77 10.73 4.79
N GLU A 132 7.01 10.62 5.24
CA GLU A 132 7.81 9.40 5.13
C GLU A 132 7.63 8.58 6.41
N VAL A 133 7.07 7.39 6.29
CA VAL A 133 6.80 6.49 7.41
C VAL A 133 8.12 6.06 8.07
N GLY A 134 8.22 6.26 9.37
CA GLY A 134 9.44 6.03 10.15
C GLY A 134 10.24 7.30 10.42
N VAL A 135 9.78 8.46 9.91
CA VAL A 135 10.34 9.79 10.23
C VAL A 135 9.26 10.61 10.94
N GLY A 136 9.54 11.11 12.13
CA GLY A 136 8.60 11.92 12.93
C GLY A 136 7.87 11.11 13.98
N PRO A 137 6.52 11.02 13.96
CA PRO A 137 5.73 10.33 14.99
C PRO A 137 6.14 8.87 15.18
N SER A 138 6.09 8.39 16.41
CA SER A 138 6.36 6.99 16.73
C SER A 138 5.34 6.09 16.04
N LEU A 139 5.79 4.98 15.46
CA LEU A 139 4.94 4.03 14.77
C LEU A 139 5.23 2.59 15.21
N VAL A 140 4.21 1.91 15.68
CA VAL A 140 4.25 0.50 16.05
C VAL A 140 3.42 -0.32 15.07
N VAL A 141 4.03 -1.32 14.45
CA VAL A 141 3.29 -2.32 13.66
C VAL A 141 2.74 -3.37 14.61
N VAL A 142 1.42 -3.53 14.61
CA VAL A 142 0.73 -4.44 15.52
C VAL A 142 0.69 -5.83 14.89
N ASP A 143 1.46 -6.74 15.49
CA ASP A 143 1.38 -8.18 15.27
C ASP A 143 0.63 -8.87 16.43
N GLU A 144 0.54 -10.19 16.40
CA GLU A 144 -0.13 -10.95 17.47
C GLU A 144 0.52 -10.76 18.86
N GLY A 145 1.84 -10.55 18.90
CA GLY A 145 2.58 -10.34 20.16
C GLY A 145 2.26 -9.00 20.78
N VAL A 146 2.28 -7.94 19.98
CA VAL A 146 1.91 -6.58 20.38
C VAL A 146 0.43 -6.51 20.74
N ALA A 147 -0.44 -7.12 19.93
CA ALA A 147 -1.89 -7.09 20.14
C ALA A 147 -2.33 -7.67 21.50
N ARG A 148 -1.61 -8.66 22.03
CA ARG A 148 -1.93 -9.27 23.36
C ARG A 148 -1.82 -8.29 24.51
N ASN A 149 -0.95 -7.28 24.40
CA ASN A 149 -0.66 -6.32 25.46
C ASN A 149 -1.21 -4.92 25.16
N LEU A 150 -1.81 -4.74 24.00
CA LEU A 150 -2.31 -3.45 23.53
C LEU A 150 -3.78 -3.27 23.88
N SER A 151 -4.10 -2.15 24.49
CA SER A 151 -5.45 -1.73 24.85
C SER A 151 -5.53 -0.20 24.84
N THR A 152 -6.69 0.37 25.05
CA THR A 152 -6.85 1.83 25.15
C THR A 152 -6.05 2.44 26.29
N SER A 153 -5.77 1.70 27.34
CA SER A 153 -4.99 2.17 28.49
C SER A 153 -3.46 2.00 28.33
N THR A 154 -3.02 1.08 27.45
CA THR A 154 -1.60 0.80 27.21
C THR A 154 -1.05 1.42 25.93
N ALA A 155 -1.92 1.95 25.07
CA ALA A 155 -1.53 2.64 23.85
C ALA A 155 -0.85 3.98 24.18
N LYS A 156 0.48 4.05 23.97
CA LYS A 156 1.30 5.23 24.30
C LYS A 156 2.02 5.81 23.09
N ASP A 157 2.10 5.06 21.98
CA ASP A 157 2.73 5.52 20.76
C ASP A 157 1.77 6.39 19.94
N ASP A 158 2.33 7.20 19.07
CA ASP A 158 1.55 8.13 18.25
C ASP A 158 0.72 7.42 17.19
N ILE A 159 1.22 6.29 16.67
CA ILE A 159 0.58 5.57 15.56
C ILE A 159 0.71 4.06 15.77
N TYR A 160 -0.42 3.36 15.61
CA TYR A 160 -0.50 1.91 15.52
C TYR A 160 -0.93 1.48 14.13
N ALA A 161 -0.11 0.66 13.46
CA ALA A 161 -0.38 0.17 12.12
C ALA A 161 -0.76 -1.32 12.15
N PHE A 162 -1.91 -1.64 11.58
CA PHE A 162 -2.38 -3.00 11.38
C PHE A 162 -2.27 -3.38 9.92
N ILE A 163 -1.59 -4.48 9.62
CA ILE A 163 -1.47 -5.04 8.27
C ILE A 163 -2.44 -6.21 8.14
N PHE A 164 -3.20 -6.26 7.06
CA PHE A 164 -4.23 -7.29 6.86
C PHE A 164 -4.37 -7.70 5.39
N GLY A 165 -5.10 -8.79 5.16
CA GLY A 165 -5.50 -9.20 3.82
C GLY A 165 -4.35 -9.59 2.89
N GLN A 166 -3.24 -10.07 3.43
CA GLN A 166 -2.05 -10.42 2.65
C GLN A 166 -2.33 -11.53 1.65
N LYS A 167 -1.95 -11.31 0.38
CA LYS A 167 -2.03 -12.28 -0.71
C LYS A 167 -0.77 -12.21 -1.56
N GLY A 168 -0.30 -13.36 -2.09
CA GLY A 168 0.89 -13.45 -2.93
C GLY A 168 2.06 -14.12 -2.24
N LEU A 169 3.19 -14.22 -2.94
CA LEU A 169 4.35 -15.04 -2.55
C LEU A 169 5.57 -14.23 -2.10
N MET A 170 5.43 -12.94 -1.86
CA MET A 170 6.56 -12.11 -1.43
C MET A 170 6.69 -12.14 0.10
N ALA A 171 7.89 -12.43 0.61
CA ALA A 171 8.17 -12.40 2.04
C ALA A 171 8.48 -10.96 2.51
N GLY A 172 7.99 -10.60 3.69
CA GLY A 172 8.33 -9.36 4.40
C GLY A 172 7.53 -8.14 3.94
N ILE A 173 6.67 -7.65 4.83
CA ILE A 173 6.00 -6.37 4.66
C ILE A 173 6.63 -5.38 5.63
N GLY A 174 7.23 -4.33 5.09
CA GLY A 174 7.70 -3.18 5.86
C GLY A 174 6.92 -1.94 5.43
N LEU A 175 6.54 -1.12 6.38
CA LEU A 175 5.91 0.19 6.12
C LEU A 175 6.95 1.31 6.12
N GLN A 176 8.09 1.12 6.78
CA GLN A 176 9.17 2.12 6.86
C GLN A 176 9.69 2.51 5.48
N GLY A 177 9.96 3.79 5.29
CA GLY A 177 10.40 4.35 4.02
C GLY A 177 9.29 4.53 2.98
N SER A 178 8.04 4.18 3.32
CA SER A 178 6.90 4.52 2.47
C SER A 178 6.60 6.00 2.56
N LYS A 179 6.43 6.65 1.41
CA LYS A 179 5.98 8.04 1.34
C LYS A 179 4.47 8.10 1.19
N ILE A 180 3.81 8.79 2.10
CA ILE A 180 2.36 9.04 2.08
C ILE A 180 2.14 10.48 1.64
N THR A 181 1.34 10.67 0.58
CA THR A 181 1.08 12.00 0.01
C THR A 181 -0.41 12.19 -0.20
N ARG A 182 -0.92 13.38 0.10
CA ARG A 182 -2.32 13.74 -0.14
C ARG A 182 -2.61 13.82 -1.64
N ILE A 183 -3.76 13.30 -2.04
CA ILE A 183 -4.23 13.29 -3.43
C ILE A 183 -5.65 13.86 -3.53
N THR A 184 -6.02 14.24 -4.74
CA THR A 184 -7.40 14.60 -5.09
C THR A 184 -7.89 13.60 -6.12
N PRO A 185 -8.62 12.55 -5.75
CA PRO A 185 -9.14 11.58 -6.69
C PRO A 185 -10.26 12.17 -7.54
N ASP A 186 -10.52 11.57 -8.69
CA ASP A 186 -11.67 11.91 -9.52
C ASP A 186 -12.98 11.62 -8.77
N ARG A 187 -14.04 12.34 -9.17
CA ARG A 187 -15.38 12.20 -8.57
C ARG A 187 -16.15 11.07 -9.20
#